data_cb1238e9b2b7df6d9eb86cc09c26da9e
#
_entry.id   cb1238e9b2b7df6d9eb86cc09c26da9e
#
_cell.length_a   1.000
_cell.length_b   1.000
_cell.length_c   1.000
_cell.angle_alpha   90.00
_cell.angle_beta   90.00
_cell.angle_gamma   90.00
#
_symmetry.space_group_name_H-M   'P 1'
#
loop_
_entity.id
_entity.type
_entity.pdbx_description
1 polymer ?
#
loop_
_entity_poly.entity_id
_entity_poly.type
_entity_poly.pdbx_seq_one_letter_code
_entity_poly.pdbx_strand_id
1 'polypeptide(L)'
;MRFELSLLAAALTFAVPVFAKPVIGQPAPDFSVMDASGKTQALSAYKGRTIVLEWNNPECPFVGKHYGAHNMQAQQAEAASQGVVWLTVNSGAAGKQGHLDAAGANAYVAKVGGKENAYLLDADGKVGHAYQAKTTPHMYVIDKDGVLRYMGGIDSIASTDKDDIPKATQYVRQALAELAAGKPVSVPTSEPYGCSVKYGS
;
A
#
# COMPACT_ATOMS: atom_id res chain seq x y z
N MET A 1 45.27 40.66 31.05
CA MET A 1 43.88 40.37 30.65
C MET A 1 43.91 39.14 29.71
N ARG A 2 43.54 37.95 30.21
CA ARG A 2 43.47 36.75 29.40
C ARG A 2 42.01 36.55 29.01
N PHE A 3 41.72 36.54 27.71
CA PHE A 3 40.39 36.22 27.18
C PHE A 3 40.33 34.71 26.98
N GLU A 4 39.50 34.03 27.77
CA GLU A 4 39.18 32.63 27.54
C GLU A 4 38.05 32.54 26.51
N LEU A 5 38.35 31.96 25.35
CA LEU A 5 37.37 31.65 24.32
C LEU A 5 36.69 30.32 24.70
N SER A 6 35.46 30.37 25.21
CA SER A 6 34.62 29.18 25.39
C SER A 6 34.04 28.75 24.05
N LEU A 7 34.52 27.61 23.52
CA LEU A 7 33.89 26.93 22.39
C LEU A 7 32.61 26.22 22.85
N LEU A 8 31.47 26.75 22.44
CA LEU A 8 30.19 26.05 22.59
C LEU A 8 30.08 24.99 21.45
N ALA A 9 30.24 23.71 21.78
CA ALA A 9 29.99 22.63 20.85
C ALA A 9 28.48 22.38 20.76
N ALA A 10 27.86 22.78 19.65
CA ALA A 10 26.48 22.44 19.36
C ALA A 10 26.39 20.95 18.94
N ALA A 11 25.83 20.10 19.80
CA ALA A 11 25.52 18.72 19.45
C ALA A 11 24.32 18.68 18.51
N LEU A 12 24.55 18.35 17.23
CA LEU A 12 23.47 18.01 16.30
C LEU A 12 22.91 16.62 16.68
N THR A 13 21.77 16.58 17.33
CA THR A 13 21.01 15.35 17.51
C THR A 13 20.30 15.00 16.20
N PHE A 14 20.80 13.99 15.50
CA PHE A 14 20.07 13.36 14.39
C PHE A 14 18.88 12.59 14.96
N ALA A 15 17.67 13.12 14.78
CA ALA A 15 16.45 12.39 15.05
C ALA A 15 16.34 11.25 14.01
N VAL A 16 16.53 10.00 14.46
CA VAL A 16 16.20 8.83 13.64
C VAL A 16 14.68 8.85 13.45
N PRO A 17 14.16 8.80 12.22
CA PRO A 17 12.72 8.75 12.02
C PRO A 17 12.19 7.44 12.62
N VAL A 18 11.52 7.53 13.75
CA VAL A 18 10.69 6.44 14.27
C VAL A 18 9.48 6.40 13.34
N PHE A 19 9.40 5.40 12.49
CA PHE A 19 8.20 5.16 11.70
C PHE A 19 7.04 4.93 12.67
N ALA A 20 6.15 5.91 12.76
CA ALA A 20 4.93 5.77 13.55
C ALA A 20 4.09 4.64 12.92
N LYS A 21 3.51 3.78 13.77
CA LYS A 21 2.59 2.74 13.31
C LYS A 21 1.44 3.39 12.54
N PRO A 22 0.91 2.74 11.48
CA PRO A 22 -0.26 3.26 10.77
C PRO A 22 -1.45 3.30 11.75
N VAL A 23 -2.08 4.47 11.87
CA VAL A 23 -3.23 4.68 12.76
C VAL A 23 -4.32 5.39 11.96
N ILE A 24 -5.53 4.85 12.01
CA ILE A 24 -6.69 5.47 11.36
C ILE A 24 -6.91 6.90 11.89
N GLY A 25 -7.14 7.83 10.98
CA GLY A 25 -7.33 9.24 11.30
C GLY A 25 -6.04 10.04 11.52
N GLN A 26 -4.87 9.41 11.41
CA GLN A 26 -3.57 10.06 11.48
C GLN A 26 -2.90 10.13 10.09
N PRO A 27 -1.90 10.99 9.89
CA PRO A 27 -1.10 10.98 8.67
C PRO A 27 -0.57 9.58 8.37
N ALA A 28 -0.74 9.14 7.12
CA ALA A 28 -0.19 7.86 6.67
C ALA A 28 1.35 7.90 6.69
N PRO A 29 2.02 6.78 7.00
CA PRO A 29 3.48 6.70 6.93
C PRO A 29 4.00 7.12 5.55
N ASP A 30 4.91 8.07 5.50
CA ASP A 30 5.52 8.50 4.22
C ASP A 30 6.47 7.42 3.70
N PHE A 31 6.63 7.37 2.39
CA PHE A 31 7.57 6.48 1.74
C PHE A 31 8.16 7.12 0.48
N SER A 32 9.30 6.60 0.08
CA SER A 32 9.93 6.87 -1.21
C SER A 32 10.56 5.56 -1.70
N VAL A 33 10.05 5.01 -2.81
CA VAL A 33 10.43 3.69 -3.32
C VAL A 33 10.41 3.69 -4.84
N MET A 34 11.24 2.87 -5.47
CA MET A 34 11.27 2.72 -6.93
C MET A 34 10.12 1.86 -7.41
N ASP A 35 9.51 2.22 -8.54
CA ASP A 35 8.53 1.40 -9.23
C ASP A 35 9.15 0.54 -10.35
N ALA A 36 8.34 -0.35 -10.91
CA ALA A 36 8.76 -1.23 -12.00
C ALA A 36 9.09 -0.50 -13.32
N SER A 37 8.77 0.79 -13.45
CA SER A 37 9.17 1.63 -14.58
C SER A 37 10.52 2.33 -14.37
N GLY A 38 11.13 2.17 -13.19
CA GLY A 38 12.38 2.82 -12.79
C GLY A 38 12.20 4.24 -12.26
N LYS A 39 10.96 4.66 -11.93
CA LYS A 39 10.67 5.96 -11.34
C LYS A 39 10.55 5.86 -9.82
N THR A 40 11.06 6.84 -9.11
CA THR A 40 10.82 6.97 -7.68
C THR A 40 9.40 7.47 -7.44
N GLN A 41 8.65 6.73 -6.63
CA GLN A 41 7.31 7.06 -6.17
C GLN A 41 7.38 7.44 -4.69
N ALA A 42 6.90 8.64 -4.36
CA ALA A 42 6.81 9.10 -2.98
C ALA A 42 5.37 9.44 -2.62
N LEU A 43 4.92 9.10 -1.41
CA LEU A 43 3.56 9.40 -0.97
C LEU A 43 3.26 10.90 -1.08
N SER A 44 4.23 11.74 -0.71
CA SER A 44 4.13 13.20 -0.77
C SER A 44 3.87 13.78 -2.16
N ALA A 45 4.23 13.04 -3.23
CA ALA A 45 3.96 13.45 -4.62
C ALA A 45 2.47 13.37 -5.00
N TYR A 46 1.67 12.69 -4.19
CA TYR A 46 0.24 12.48 -4.44
C TYR A 46 -0.68 13.34 -3.57
N LYS A 47 -0.15 14.38 -2.92
CA LYS A 47 -0.95 15.34 -2.14
C LYS A 47 -2.15 15.86 -2.95
N GLY A 48 -3.31 15.96 -2.31
CA GLY A 48 -4.55 16.39 -2.95
C GLY A 48 -5.32 15.27 -3.65
N ARG A 49 -4.79 14.04 -3.66
CA ARG A 49 -5.44 12.86 -4.25
C ARG A 49 -5.67 11.77 -3.21
N THR A 50 -6.77 11.06 -3.36
CA THR A 50 -7.00 9.82 -2.61
C THR A 50 -6.13 8.71 -3.19
N ILE A 51 -5.56 7.87 -2.33
CA ILE A 51 -4.60 6.82 -2.70
C ILE A 51 -5.08 5.49 -2.14
N VAL A 52 -4.98 4.44 -2.93
CA VAL A 52 -5.09 3.05 -2.48
C VAL A 52 -3.70 2.42 -2.55
N LEU A 53 -3.27 1.78 -1.46
CA LEU A 53 -2.12 0.87 -1.47
C LEU A 53 -2.64 -0.57 -1.40
N GLU A 54 -2.14 -1.41 -2.31
CA GLU A 54 -2.44 -2.84 -2.37
C GLU A 54 -1.16 -3.63 -2.16
N TRP A 55 -1.02 -4.37 -1.06
CA TRP A 55 0.07 -5.35 -0.95
C TRP A 55 -0.23 -6.58 -1.79
N ASN A 56 0.70 -6.92 -2.66
CA ASN A 56 0.54 -7.94 -3.70
C ASN A 56 1.67 -8.98 -3.64
N ASN A 57 1.29 -10.23 -3.86
CA ASN A 57 2.20 -11.33 -4.15
C ASN A 57 1.57 -12.14 -5.31
N PRO A 58 2.21 -12.21 -6.48
CA PRO A 58 1.66 -12.87 -7.67
C PRO A 58 1.41 -14.36 -7.51
N GLU A 59 2.07 -15.00 -6.55
CA GLU A 59 1.93 -16.43 -6.26
C GLU A 59 0.93 -16.72 -5.11
N CYS A 60 0.31 -15.69 -4.55
CA CYS A 60 -0.69 -15.85 -3.50
C CYS A 60 -2.05 -16.23 -4.10
N PRO A 61 -2.68 -17.37 -3.73
CA PRO A 61 -3.97 -17.75 -4.27
C PRO A 61 -5.09 -16.77 -3.93
N PHE A 62 -5.01 -16.06 -2.81
CA PHE A 62 -5.96 -15.02 -2.45
C PHE A 62 -5.85 -13.79 -3.37
N VAL A 63 -4.63 -13.41 -3.78
CA VAL A 63 -4.41 -12.41 -4.83
C VAL A 63 -4.93 -12.94 -6.17
N GLY A 64 -4.61 -14.19 -6.50
CA GLY A 64 -5.06 -14.88 -7.70
C GLY A 64 -6.59 -14.95 -7.84
N LYS A 65 -7.33 -15.07 -6.72
CA LYS A 65 -8.80 -14.96 -6.68
C LYS A 65 -9.27 -13.66 -7.32
N HIS A 66 -8.77 -12.53 -6.81
CA HIS A 66 -9.25 -11.19 -7.21
C HIS A 66 -8.80 -10.80 -8.61
N TYR A 67 -7.56 -11.10 -9.00
CA TYR A 67 -7.07 -10.85 -10.35
C TYR A 67 -7.71 -11.81 -11.38
N GLY A 68 -7.82 -13.10 -11.05
CA GLY A 68 -8.40 -14.10 -11.94
C GLY A 68 -9.91 -14.00 -12.13
N ALA A 69 -10.62 -13.27 -11.27
CA ALA A 69 -12.03 -12.90 -11.41
C ALA A 69 -12.22 -11.48 -11.96
N HIS A 70 -11.16 -10.80 -12.38
CA HIS A 70 -11.15 -9.40 -12.80
C HIS A 70 -11.68 -8.38 -11.76
N ASN A 71 -11.83 -8.79 -10.50
CA ASN A 71 -12.31 -7.91 -9.42
C ASN A 71 -11.31 -6.82 -9.07
N MET A 72 -9.99 -7.14 -9.03
CA MET A 72 -8.96 -6.14 -8.73
C MET A 72 -8.88 -5.10 -9.83
N GLN A 73 -8.80 -5.53 -11.10
CA GLN A 73 -8.72 -4.64 -12.26
C GLN A 73 -9.96 -3.74 -12.36
N ALA A 74 -11.15 -4.25 -12.02
CA ALA A 74 -12.38 -3.44 -11.99
C ALA A 74 -12.29 -2.36 -10.92
N GLN A 75 -11.83 -2.69 -9.70
CA GLN A 75 -11.64 -1.70 -8.62
C GLN A 75 -10.58 -0.66 -8.98
N GLN A 76 -9.47 -1.07 -9.60
CA GLN A 76 -8.43 -0.17 -10.09
C GLN A 76 -8.98 0.80 -11.15
N ALA A 77 -9.75 0.30 -12.10
CA ALA A 77 -10.37 1.13 -13.15
C ALA A 77 -11.43 2.10 -12.60
N GLU A 78 -12.27 1.65 -11.67
CA GLU A 78 -13.25 2.48 -10.96
C GLU A 78 -12.55 3.59 -10.17
N ALA A 79 -11.48 3.26 -9.44
CA ALA A 79 -10.67 4.22 -8.70
C ALA A 79 -10.05 5.28 -9.64
N ALA A 80 -9.47 4.85 -10.76
CA ALA A 80 -8.89 5.75 -11.75
C ALA A 80 -9.92 6.72 -12.34
N SER A 81 -11.16 6.26 -12.61
CA SER A 81 -12.25 7.11 -13.11
C SER A 81 -12.65 8.22 -12.13
N GLN A 82 -12.37 8.03 -10.85
CA GLN A 82 -12.62 9.00 -9.76
C GLN A 82 -11.38 9.84 -9.41
N GLY A 83 -10.29 9.72 -10.19
CA GLY A 83 -9.03 10.43 -9.92
C GLY A 83 -8.22 9.86 -8.75
N VAL A 84 -8.61 8.70 -8.22
CA VAL A 84 -7.87 7.99 -7.17
C VAL A 84 -6.61 7.35 -7.74
N VAL A 85 -5.51 7.42 -7.00
CA VAL A 85 -4.24 6.75 -7.34
C VAL A 85 -4.25 5.35 -6.75
N TRP A 86 -3.93 4.34 -7.55
CA TRP A 86 -3.76 2.97 -7.07
C TRP A 86 -2.28 2.55 -7.21
N LEU A 87 -1.67 2.21 -6.09
CA LEU A 87 -0.28 1.76 -6.03
C LEU A 87 -0.24 0.32 -5.51
N THR A 88 0.26 -0.58 -6.33
CA THR A 88 0.48 -1.97 -5.94
C THR A 88 1.89 -2.11 -5.36
N VAL A 89 2.05 -2.78 -4.21
CA VAL A 89 3.31 -2.88 -3.47
C VAL A 89 3.72 -4.35 -3.34
N ASN A 90 4.94 -4.68 -3.75
CA ASN A 90 5.55 -5.98 -3.51
C ASN A 90 6.70 -5.83 -2.52
N SER A 91 6.50 -6.32 -1.30
CA SER A 91 7.53 -6.35 -0.24
C SER A 91 8.13 -7.75 -0.07
N GLY A 92 8.05 -8.59 -1.10
CA GLY A 92 8.72 -9.89 -1.12
C GLY A 92 10.23 -9.71 -1.25
N ALA A 93 10.99 -10.17 -0.27
CA ALA A 93 12.44 -10.07 -0.29
C ALA A 93 13.06 -10.93 -1.42
N ALA A 94 14.22 -10.52 -1.92
CA ALA A 94 14.93 -11.26 -2.95
C ALA A 94 15.13 -12.74 -2.57
N GLY A 95 14.82 -13.64 -3.50
CA GLY A 95 14.88 -15.09 -3.30
C GLY A 95 13.71 -15.68 -2.49
N LYS A 96 12.75 -14.88 -2.05
CA LYS A 96 11.52 -15.38 -1.41
C LYS A 96 10.39 -15.54 -2.44
N GLN A 97 9.41 -16.37 -2.09
CA GLN A 97 8.23 -16.65 -2.90
C GLN A 97 7.47 -15.35 -3.21
N GLY A 98 7.18 -15.13 -4.50
CA GLY A 98 6.45 -13.97 -4.99
C GLY A 98 7.26 -12.68 -5.10
N HIS A 99 8.60 -12.74 -4.87
CA HIS A 99 9.47 -11.61 -5.19
C HIS A 99 9.47 -11.32 -6.69
N LEU A 100 9.39 -10.05 -7.04
CA LEU A 100 9.54 -9.59 -8.43
C LEU A 100 10.59 -8.49 -8.51
N ASP A 101 11.45 -8.59 -9.52
CA ASP A 101 12.21 -7.45 -10.02
C ASP A 101 11.36 -6.59 -10.99
N ALA A 102 11.92 -5.54 -11.55
CA ALA A 102 11.20 -4.63 -12.44
C ALA A 102 10.65 -5.34 -13.69
N ALA A 103 11.44 -6.24 -14.29
CA ALA A 103 11.00 -6.98 -15.48
C ALA A 103 9.88 -7.96 -15.16
N GLY A 104 10.01 -8.69 -14.05
CA GLY A 104 8.98 -9.60 -13.54
C GLY A 104 7.68 -8.89 -13.17
N ALA A 105 7.77 -7.72 -12.53
CA ALA A 105 6.61 -6.91 -12.17
C ALA A 105 5.87 -6.40 -13.42
N ASN A 106 6.58 -5.87 -14.40
CA ASN A 106 5.97 -5.42 -15.66
C ASN A 106 5.32 -6.59 -16.42
N ALA A 107 5.97 -7.75 -16.46
CA ALA A 107 5.41 -8.96 -17.08
C ALA A 107 4.15 -9.44 -16.34
N TYR A 108 4.16 -9.42 -15.01
CA TYR A 108 2.99 -9.78 -14.19
C TYR A 108 1.82 -8.84 -14.45
N VAL A 109 2.03 -7.51 -14.38
CA VAL A 109 0.99 -6.51 -14.65
C VAL A 109 0.38 -6.69 -16.03
N ALA A 110 1.21 -6.89 -17.06
CA ALA A 110 0.74 -7.15 -18.41
C ALA A 110 -0.08 -8.45 -18.49
N LYS A 111 0.39 -9.53 -17.83
CA LYS A 111 -0.28 -10.84 -17.83
C LYS A 111 -1.67 -10.78 -17.19
N VAL A 112 -1.80 -10.09 -16.05
CA VAL A 112 -3.09 -10.02 -15.34
C VAL A 112 -3.98 -8.89 -15.82
N GLY A 113 -3.48 -7.99 -16.67
CA GLY A 113 -4.21 -6.81 -17.13
C GLY A 113 -4.42 -5.77 -16.03
N GLY A 114 -3.43 -5.60 -15.14
CA GLY A 114 -3.46 -4.63 -14.05
C GLY A 114 -3.69 -3.21 -14.54
N LYS A 115 -4.36 -2.40 -13.72
CA LYS A 115 -4.75 -1.01 -14.02
C LYS A 115 -4.23 -0.02 -12.97
N GLU A 116 -3.32 -0.46 -12.12
CA GLU A 116 -2.64 0.38 -11.13
C GLU A 116 -1.82 1.50 -11.79
N ASN A 117 -1.62 2.60 -11.06
CA ASN A 117 -0.81 3.72 -11.53
C ASN A 117 0.70 3.38 -11.48
N ALA A 118 1.12 2.57 -10.52
CA ALA A 118 2.50 2.11 -10.39
C ALA A 118 2.56 0.80 -9.58
N TYR A 119 3.55 -0.04 -9.92
CA TYR A 119 3.90 -1.25 -9.16
C TYR A 119 5.20 -1.00 -8.41
N LEU A 120 5.14 -0.89 -7.09
CA LEU A 120 6.24 -0.50 -6.21
C LEU A 120 7.08 -1.71 -5.81
N LEU A 121 8.41 -1.58 -5.90
CA LEU A 121 9.38 -2.63 -5.62
C LEU A 121 10.02 -2.39 -4.24
N ASP A 122 9.43 -2.94 -3.20
CA ASP A 122 9.84 -2.78 -1.80
C ASP A 122 10.53 -4.05 -1.28
N ALA A 123 11.55 -4.53 -2.00
CA ALA A 123 12.24 -5.78 -1.67
C ALA A 123 12.99 -5.74 -0.32
N ASP A 124 13.36 -4.55 0.17
CA ASP A 124 13.94 -4.38 1.52
C ASP A 124 12.86 -4.28 2.62
N GLY A 125 11.58 -4.29 2.26
CA GLY A 125 10.45 -4.31 3.17
C GLY A 125 10.20 -3.02 3.95
N LYS A 126 10.90 -1.91 3.65
CA LYS A 126 10.77 -0.66 4.43
C LYS A 126 9.35 -0.11 4.40
N VAL A 127 8.71 -0.07 3.24
CA VAL A 127 7.33 0.39 3.10
C VAL A 127 6.40 -0.59 3.80
N GLY A 128 6.58 -1.89 3.58
CA GLY A 128 5.79 -2.94 4.23
C GLY A 128 5.83 -2.88 5.75
N HIS A 129 7.01 -2.71 6.33
CA HIS A 129 7.17 -2.58 7.78
C HIS A 129 6.56 -1.27 8.31
N ALA A 130 6.71 -0.14 7.60
CA ALA A 130 6.12 1.13 7.98
C ALA A 130 4.57 1.05 8.04
N TYR A 131 3.97 0.35 7.10
CA TYR A 131 2.52 0.11 7.04
C TYR A 131 2.08 -1.10 7.88
N GLN A 132 3.00 -1.87 8.46
CA GLN A 132 2.70 -3.13 9.16
C GLN A 132 1.89 -4.10 8.29
N ALA A 133 2.20 -4.16 7.00
CA ALA A 133 1.54 -5.06 6.08
C ALA A 133 1.82 -6.53 6.46
N LYS A 134 0.77 -7.32 6.64
CA LYS A 134 0.85 -8.69 7.15
C LYS A 134 0.61 -9.73 6.08
N THR A 135 -0.35 -9.44 5.19
CA THR A 135 -0.86 -10.41 4.21
C THR A 135 -0.86 -9.86 2.79
N THR A 136 -1.12 -10.71 1.83
CA THR A 136 -1.45 -10.34 0.46
C THR A 136 -2.76 -11.02 0.05
N PRO A 137 -3.82 -10.25 -0.35
CA PRO A 137 -3.85 -8.78 -0.35
C PRO A 137 -3.95 -8.16 1.06
N HIS A 138 -3.39 -6.96 1.25
CA HIS A 138 -3.64 -6.06 2.38
C HIS A 138 -3.83 -4.66 1.82
N MET A 139 -4.94 -4.02 2.15
CA MET A 139 -5.38 -2.78 1.52
C MET A 139 -5.32 -1.60 2.49
N TYR A 140 -4.97 -0.43 1.95
CA TYR A 140 -4.99 0.83 2.69
C TYR A 140 -5.60 1.91 1.81
N VAL A 141 -6.42 2.78 2.40
CA VAL A 141 -6.96 3.97 1.72
C VAL A 141 -6.51 5.21 2.48
N ILE A 142 -5.86 6.11 1.77
CA ILE A 142 -5.35 7.38 2.26
C ILE A 142 -6.12 8.48 1.54
N ASP A 143 -6.68 9.43 2.28
CA ASP A 143 -7.45 10.52 1.67
C ASP A 143 -6.56 11.60 1.03
N LYS A 144 -7.19 12.59 0.38
CA LYS A 144 -6.51 13.72 -0.28
C LYS A 144 -5.66 14.59 0.67
N ASP A 145 -5.92 14.53 1.98
CA ASP A 145 -5.18 15.26 3.00
C ASP A 145 -3.99 14.44 3.55
N GLY A 146 -3.78 13.23 3.02
CA GLY A 146 -2.70 12.31 3.43
C GLY A 146 -3.02 11.53 4.69
N VAL A 147 -4.29 11.49 5.11
CA VAL A 147 -4.73 10.80 6.34
C VAL A 147 -5.19 9.38 6.00
N LEU A 148 -4.72 8.41 6.80
CA LEU A 148 -5.14 7.02 6.67
C LEU A 148 -6.60 6.85 7.10
N ARG A 149 -7.45 6.36 6.19
CA ARG A 149 -8.89 6.22 6.39
C ARG A 149 -9.37 4.78 6.45
N TYR A 150 -8.63 3.87 5.81
CA TYR A 150 -8.92 2.45 5.86
C TYR A 150 -7.63 1.64 5.87
N MET A 151 -7.62 0.53 6.63
CA MET A 151 -6.61 -0.53 6.53
C MET A 151 -7.25 -1.88 6.86
N GLY A 152 -6.98 -2.90 6.00
CA GLY A 152 -7.55 -4.24 6.22
C GLY A 152 -7.63 -5.09 4.96
N GLY A 153 -8.59 -6.02 4.96
CA GLY A 153 -8.87 -6.89 3.83
C GLY A 153 -9.45 -6.15 2.64
N ILE A 154 -9.40 -6.78 1.48
CA ILE A 154 -10.05 -6.25 0.28
C ILE A 154 -11.58 -6.40 0.37
N ASP A 155 -12.03 -7.51 0.98
CA ASP A 155 -13.43 -7.82 1.19
C ASP A 155 -13.65 -8.61 2.51
N SER A 156 -14.91 -8.97 2.79
CA SER A 156 -15.32 -9.60 4.05
C SER A 156 -15.24 -11.13 4.05
N ILE A 157 -14.87 -11.82 2.94
CA ILE A 157 -14.86 -13.27 2.87
C ILE A 157 -13.46 -13.82 2.58
N ALA A 158 -12.82 -14.32 3.63
CA ALA A 158 -11.47 -14.88 3.61
C ALA A 158 -11.45 -16.29 2.93
N SER A 159 -11.65 -16.32 1.61
CA SER A 159 -11.61 -17.53 0.81
C SER A 159 -10.83 -17.32 -0.49
N THR A 160 -10.47 -18.40 -1.16
CA THR A 160 -9.88 -18.38 -2.52
C THR A 160 -10.91 -18.61 -3.61
N ASP A 161 -12.18 -18.81 -3.24
CA ASP A 161 -13.28 -19.03 -4.16
C ASP A 161 -13.73 -17.70 -4.80
N LYS A 162 -13.75 -17.67 -6.13
CA LYS A 162 -14.18 -16.50 -6.92
C LYS A 162 -15.68 -16.21 -6.76
N ASP A 163 -16.49 -17.23 -6.51
CA ASP A 163 -17.94 -17.11 -6.37
C ASP A 163 -18.34 -16.42 -5.05
N ASP A 164 -17.41 -16.20 -4.16
CA ASP A 164 -17.63 -15.44 -2.92
C ASP A 164 -17.47 -13.92 -3.12
N ILE A 165 -16.82 -13.47 -4.20
CA ILE A 165 -16.61 -12.04 -4.45
C ILE A 165 -17.92 -11.26 -4.49
N PRO A 166 -18.98 -11.68 -5.23
CA PRO A 166 -20.23 -10.93 -5.27
C PRO A 166 -21.05 -11.00 -3.96
N LYS A 167 -20.74 -11.93 -3.07
CA LYS A 167 -21.39 -12.08 -1.76
C LYS A 167 -20.73 -11.23 -0.67
N ALA A 168 -19.47 -10.85 -0.90
CA ALA A 168 -18.66 -10.16 0.10
C ALA A 168 -18.90 -8.65 0.11
N THR A 169 -18.82 -8.04 1.29
CA THR A 169 -18.70 -6.59 1.42
C THR A 169 -17.34 -6.16 0.85
N GLN A 170 -17.33 -5.30 -0.16
CA GLN A 170 -16.14 -4.79 -0.82
C GLN A 170 -15.63 -3.55 -0.09
N TYR A 171 -14.79 -3.74 0.92
CA TYR A 171 -14.38 -2.67 1.85
C TYR A 171 -13.70 -1.49 1.18
N VAL A 172 -12.83 -1.73 0.19
CA VAL A 172 -12.12 -0.64 -0.53
C VAL A 172 -13.11 0.19 -1.34
N ARG A 173 -14.03 -0.45 -2.08
CA ARG A 173 -15.08 0.27 -2.81
C ARG A 173 -15.96 1.09 -1.90
N GLN A 174 -16.35 0.51 -0.75
CA GLN A 174 -17.16 1.20 0.26
C GLN A 174 -16.43 2.44 0.79
N ALA A 175 -15.17 2.29 1.21
CA ALA A 175 -14.37 3.40 1.72
C ALA A 175 -14.20 4.51 0.69
N LEU A 176 -13.91 4.18 -0.58
CA LEU A 176 -13.78 5.16 -1.66
C LEU A 176 -15.09 5.89 -1.94
N ALA A 177 -16.23 5.18 -1.96
CA ALA A 177 -17.54 5.78 -2.18
C ALA A 177 -17.93 6.74 -1.05
N GLU A 178 -17.66 6.36 0.20
CA GLU A 178 -17.92 7.20 1.37
C GLU A 178 -17.06 8.48 1.36
N LEU A 179 -15.76 8.36 1.04
CA LEU A 179 -14.86 9.51 0.91
C LEU A 179 -15.26 10.44 -0.24
N ALA A 180 -15.66 9.89 -1.39
CA ALA A 180 -16.15 10.68 -2.52
C ALA A 180 -17.43 11.46 -2.17
N ALA A 181 -18.27 10.90 -1.29
CA ALA A 181 -19.47 11.55 -0.76
C ALA A 181 -19.19 12.53 0.41
N GLY A 182 -17.92 12.75 0.77
CA GLY A 182 -17.54 13.59 1.91
C GLY A 182 -17.92 13.00 3.27
N LYS A 183 -18.15 11.70 3.34
CA LYS A 183 -18.52 10.98 4.55
C LYS A 183 -17.31 10.33 5.22
N PRO A 184 -17.34 10.13 6.55
CA PRO A 184 -16.35 9.28 7.21
C PRO A 184 -16.49 7.83 6.73
N VAL A 185 -15.36 7.11 6.70
CA VAL A 185 -15.34 5.68 6.39
C VAL A 185 -16.00 4.92 7.54
N SER A 186 -17.11 4.24 7.27
CA SER A 186 -17.93 3.56 8.29
C SER A 186 -17.27 2.28 8.81
N VAL A 187 -16.44 1.62 8.00
CA VAL A 187 -15.63 0.46 8.38
C VAL A 187 -14.16 0.81 8.18
N PRO A 188 -13.52 1.52 9.14
CA PRO A 188 -12.15 2.03 8.95
C PRO A 188 -11.08 0.94 9.05
N THR A 189 -11.41 -0.21 9.64
CA THR A 189 -10.50 -1.36 9.75
C THR A 189 -11.26 -2.67 9.55
N SER A 190 -10.58 -3.65 8.96
CA SER A 190 -11.03 -5.04 8.92
C SER A 190 -9.84 -5.98 9.07
N GLU A 191 -10.08 -7.26 9.38
CA GLU A 191 -8.98 -8.24 9.43
C GLU A 191 -8.50 -8.54 8.00
N PRO A 192 -7.21 -8.28 7.68
CA PRO A 192 -6.64 -8.65 6.40
C PRO A 192 -6.41 -10.17 6.37
N TYR A 193 -6.64 -10.78 5.22
CA TYR A 193 -6.48 -12.21 5.03
C TYR A 193 -5.61 -12.51 3.80
N GLY A 194 -5.01 -13.69 3.78
CA GLY A 194 -4.17 -14.13 2.67
C GLY A 194 -2.83 -14.70 3.10
N CYS A 195 -1.91 -14.81 2.14
CA CYS A 195 -0.56 -15.28 2.41
C CYS A 195 0.23 -14.20 3.17
N SER A 196 1.07 -14.60 4.11
CA SER A 196 1.97 -13.66 4.79
C SER A 196 2.90 -12.96 3.79
N VAL A 197 3.16 -11.68 4.00
CA VAL A 197 4.21 -10.96 3.26
C VAL A 197 5.55 -11.64 3.51
N LYS A 198 6.35 -11.84 2.46
CA LYS A 198 7.61 -12.58 2.52
C LYS A 198 8.80 -11.64 2.72
N TYR A 199 8.83 -10.99 3.87
CA TYR A 199 9.93 -10.11 4.25
C TYR A 199 11.28 -10.83 4.33
N GLY A 200 12.36 -10.08 4.23
CA GLY A 200 13.72 -10.52 4.56
C GLY A 200 13.87 -10.79 6.06
N SER A 201 14.88 -11.57 6.42
CA SER A 201 15.30 -11.80 7.80
C SER A 201 16.21 -10.69 8.30
#